data_25689775f9d2e4eaf51ca378daec05d6
#
_entry.id   25689775f9d2e4eaf51ca378daec05d6
#
_cell.length_a   1.000
_cell.length_b   1.000
_cell.length_c   1.000
_cell.angle_alpha   90.00
_cell.angle_beta   90.00
_cell.angle_gamma   90.00
#
_symmetry.space_group_name_H-M   'P 1'
#
loop_
_entity.id
_entity.type
_entity.pdbx_description
1 polymer ?
#
loop_
_entity_poly.entity_id
_entity_poly.type
_entity_poly.pdbx_seq_one_letter_code
_entity_poly.pdbx_strand_id
1 'polypeptide(L)'
;FLKGVFQRITLKDVVVGKNYVLIISTCSGLWSYNIGDTIMFVNLNPYKIIITGRVKHYISAFGEHVISKEVETALEMCLMRFGGEVFSFTVCPNINPENGLPHHDWFIEFIKKPANFSSFCEYLDTSLRKQNIYYNDLVKNNIIRPLVVNCVKVGSFNNYMKSIGKLGGQNKCPLLSNDRKIGDFLSNYLI
;
A
#
# COMPACT_ATOMS: atom_id res chain seq x y z
N PHE A 1 14.81 1.85 -4.94
CA PHE A 1 14.57 3.05 -5.74
C PHE A 1 15.57 4.19 -5.49
N LEU A 2 16.34 4.18 -4.41
CA LEU A 2 17.18 5.34 -4.04
C LEU A 2 18.69 5.10 -4.21
N LYS A 3 19.16 3.94 -4.67
CA LYS A 3 20.59 3.66 -4.95
C LYS A 3 20.85 2.78 -6.17
N GLY A 4 19.88 2.58 -7.05
CA GLY A 4 20.04 1.78 -8.28
C GLY A 4 20.31 2.65 -9.52
N VAL A 5 21.04 2.11 -10.47
CA VAL A 5 21.17 2.70 -11.82
C VAL A 5 19.81 2.60 -12.51
N PHE A 6 19.09 3.72 -12.62
CA PHE A 6 17.81 3.75 -13.32
C PHE A 6 18.07 3.81 -14.82
N GLN A 7 17.65 2.77 -15.52
CA GLN A 7 17.63 2.78 -16.97
C GLN A 7 16.31 3.44 -17.43
N ARG A 8 16.41 4.53 -18.16
CA ARG A 8 15.29 5.10 -18.91
C ARG A 8 15.09 4.31 -20.18
N ILE A 9 13.86 3.93 -20.43
CA ILE A 9 13.47 3.23 -21.65
C ILE A 9 12.35 3.99 -22.35
N THR A 10 12.16 3.70 -23.63
CA THR A 10 11.08 4.26 -24.44
C THR A 10 9.93 3.25 -24.58
N LEU A 11 8.80 3.68 -25.15
CA LEU A 11 7.65 2.81 -25.40
C LEU A 11 7.99 1.57 -26.24
N LYS A 12 9.07 1.62 -27.04
CA LYS A 12 9.50 0.49 -27.87
C LYS A 12 10.03 -0.69 -27.05
N ASP A 13 10.54 -0.42 -25.85
CA ASP A 13 11.25 -1.37 -25.01
C ASP A 13 10.43 -1.86 -23.82
N VAL A 14 9.14 -1.45 -23.74
CA VAL A 14 8.29 -1.85 -22.62
C VAL A 14 7.77 -3.27 -22.80
N VAL A 15 7.58 -3.94 -21.69
CA VAL A 15 7.08 -5.33 -21.59
C VAL A 15 5.77 -5.35 -20.81
N VAL A 16 4.80 -6.10 -21.33
CA VAL A 16 3.51 -6.33 -20.64
C VAL A 16 3.75 -7.01 -19.28
N GLY A 17 3.02 -6.58 -18.27
CA GLY A 17 3.09 -7.14 -16.91
C GLY A 17 4.23 -6.60 -16.05
N LYS A 18 5.11 -5.74 -16.59
CA LYS A 18 6.19 -5.11 -15.82
C LYS A 18 5.81 -3.70 -15.36
N ASN A 19 6.16 -3.35 -14.12
CA ASN A 19 5.94 -2.02 -13.56
C ASN A 19 7.02 -1.04 -14.02
N TYR A 20 6.59 0.18 -14.36
CA TYR A 20 7.43 1.30 -14.77
C TYR A 20 7.05 2.57 -14.02
N VAL A 21 8.02 3.44 -13.80
CA VAL A 21 7.77 4.82 -13.36
C VAL A 21 7.46 5.66 -14.58
N LEU A 22 6.34 6.37 -14.57
CA LEU A 22 5.92 7.22 -15.68
C LEU A 22 6.68 8.54 -15.67
N ILE A 23 7.43 8.77 -16.73
CA ILE A 23 8.10 10.04 -17.01
C ILE A 23 7.53 10.60 -18.32
N ILE A 24 7.04 11.83 -18.29
CA ILE A 24 6.38 12.46 -19.43
C ILE A 24 7.13 13.70 -19.91
N SER A 25 7.03 13.95 -21.22
CA SER A 25 7.37 15.22 -21.84
C SER A 25 6.17 15.68 -22.68
N THR A 26 5.81 16.94 -22.58
CA THR A 26 4.64 17.50 -23.26
C THR A 26 5.01 18.74 -24.04
N CYS A 27 4.25 19.04 -25.10
CA CYS A 27 4.38 20.28 -25.86
C CYS A 27 4.04 21.53 -25.06
N SER A 28 3.36 21.40 -23.91
CA SER A 28 3.07 22.51 -22.97
C SER A 28 4.24 22.84 -22.02
N GLY A 29 5.45 22.29 -22.24
CA GLY A 29 6.67 22.68 -21.54
C GLY A 29 7.12 21.76 -20.41
N LEU A 30 6.48 20.61 -20.16
CA LEU A 30 7.02 19.62 -19.26
C LEU A 30 8.12 18.80 -19.96
N TRP A 31 9.31 18.78 -19.39
CA TRP A 31 10.42 17.97 -19.90
C TRP A 31 10.86 16.93 -18.87
N SER A 32 10.87 15.65 -19.26
CA SER A 32 11.32 14.54 -18.40
C SER A 32 10.67 14.59 -17.00
N TYR A 33 9.42 15.01 -16.93
CA TYR A 33 8.72 15.20 -15.66
C TYR A 33 8.31 13.84 -15.08
N ASN A 34 8.83 13.52 -13.91
CA ASN A 34 8.41 12.37 -13.15
C ASN A 34 7.08 12.69 -12.45
N ILE A 35 5.99 12.13 -12.96
CA ILE A 35 4.64 12.33 -12.42
C ILE A 35 4.46 11.65 -11.04
N GLY A 36 5.35 10.74 -10.70
CA GLY A 36 5.33 10.01 -9.44
C GLY A 36 4.43 8.78 -9.44
N ASP A 37 3.75 8.48 -10.53
CA ASP A 37 2.92 7.30 -10.65
C ASP A 37 3.72 6.12 -11.23
N THR A 38 3.39 4.91 -10.78
CA THR A 38 3.81 3.66 -11.40
C THR A 38 2.71 3.10 -12.25
N ILE A 39 3.08 2.58 -13.42
CA ILE A 39 2.18 2.01 -14.40
C ILE A 39 2.64 0.63 -14.85
N MET A 40 1.72 -0.16 -15.34
CA MET A 40 1.98 -1.43 -15.99
C MET A 40 1.26 -1.47 -17.34
N PHE A 41 1.96 -1.91 -18.38
CA PHE A 41 1.35 -2.14 -19.68
C PHE A 41 0.57 -3.47 -19.66
N VAL A 42 -0.70 -3.42 -20.06
CA VAL A 42 -1.56 -4.60 -20.21
C VAL A 42 -1.75 -4.99 -21.67
N ASN A 43 -1.43 -4.08 -22.60
CA ASN A 43 -1.41 -4.34 -24.05
C ASN A 43 -0.44 -3.35 -24.72
N LEU A 44 0.19 -3.79 -25.83
CA LEU A 44 1.14 -2.99 -26.59
C LEU A 44 0.58 -2.52 -27.96
N ASN A 45 -0.52 -3.09 -28.41
CA ASN A 45 -1.15 -2.68 -29.66
C ASN A 45 -2.69 -2.70 -29.56
N PRO A 46 -3.36 -1.56 -29.35
CA PRO A 46 -2.75 -0.28 -28.95
C PRO A 46 -2.14 -0.34 -27.53
N TYR A 47 -1.25 0.57 -27.21
CA TYR A 47 -0.71 0.68 -25.85
C TYR A 47 -1.84 0.97 -24.85
N LYS A 48 -1.99 0.08 -23.88
CA LYS A 48 -2.92 0.25 -22.76
C LYS A 48 -2.15 0.09 -21.44
N ILE A 49 -2.40 1.00 -20.53
CA ILE A 49 -1.77 1.02 -19.21
C ILE A 49 -2.83 0.96 -18.11
N ILE A 50 -2.41 0.42 -16.96
CA ILE A 50 -3.11 0.60 -15.69
C ILE A 50 -2.15 1.30 -14.72
N ILE A 51 -2.70 2.13 -13.83
CA ILE A 51 -1.94 2.72 -12.73
C ILE A 51 -1.83 1.67 -11.64
N THR A 52 -0.60 1.37 -11.21
CA THR A 52 -0.31 0.35 -10.19
C THR A 52 0.02 0.95 -8.84
N GLY A 53 0.28 2.25 -8.77
CA GLY A 53 0.56 2.95 -7.53
C GLY A 53 1.36 4.24 -7.72
N ARG A 54 2.07 4.64 -6.68
CA ARG A 54 2.96 5.80 -6.70
C ARG A 54 4.35 5.45 -6.21
N VAL A 55 5.36 6.10 -6.80
CA VAL A 55 6.78 5.93 -6.43
C VAL A 55 7.04 6.18 -4.94
N LYS A 56 6.25 7.06 -4.32
CA LYS A 56 6.35 7.38 -2.88
C LYS A 56 5.41 6.55 -2.00
N HIS A 57 4.51 5.77 -2.60
CA HIS A 57 3.49 5.00 -1.89
C HIS A 57 3.77 3.50 -2.07
N TYR A 58 4.84 3.04 -1.46
CA TYR A 58 5.18 1.62 -1.31
C TYR A 58 5.77 1.42 0.08
N ILE A 59 5.70 0.21 0.59
CA ILE A 59 6.42 -0.22 1.79
C ILE A 59 7.56 -1.12 1.35
N SER A 60 8.75 -0.85 1.83
CA SER A 60 9.95 -1.66 1.56
C SER A 60 10.91 -1.59 2.75
N ALA A 61 10.37 -1.63 3.95
CA ALA A 61 11.16 -1.56 5.18
C ALA A 61 12.04 -2.81 5.35
N PHE A 62 11.63 -3.92 4.76
CA PHE A 62 12.29 -5.23 4.83
C PHE A 62 12.74 -5.73 3.44
N GLY A 63 12.56 -4.92 2.38
CA GLY A 63 12.86 -5.29 1.00
C GLY A 63 11.67 -5.87 0.21
N GLU A 64 10.48 -5.93 0.80
CA GLU A 64 9.27 -6.55 0.23
C GLU A 64 8.62 -5.79 -0.91
N HIS A 65 8.82 -4.51 -0.99
CA HIS A 65 8.32 -3.63 -2.07
C HIS A 65 6.81 -3.74 -2.33
N VAL A 66 6.02 -3.73 -1.25
CA VAL A 66 4.54 -3.78 -1.33
C VAL A 66 3.99 -2.46 -1.87
N ILE A 67 3.11 -2.54 -2.87
CA ILE A 67 2.48 -1.37 -3.53
C ILE A 67 1.00 -1.25 -3.19
N SER A 68 0.42 -0.04 -3.39
CA SER A 68 -0.98 0.25 -3.04
C SER A 68 -1.97 -0.73 -3.68
N LYS A 69 -1.75 -1.11 -4.95
CA LYS A 69 -2.65 -2.04 -5.64
C LYS A 69 -2.73 -3.42 -4.97
N GLU A 70 -1.62 -3.90 -4.42
CA GLU A 70 -1.57 -5.20 -3.75
C GLU A 70 -2.37 -5.19 -2.44
N VAL A 71 -2.22 -4.13 -1.63
CA VAL A 71 -2.96 -4.00 -0.36
C VAL A 71 -4.45 -3.75 -0.59
N GLU A 72 -4.81 -2.94 -1.59
CA GLU A 72 -6.20 -2.71 -1.97
C GLU A 72 -6.86 -4.01 -2.43
N THR A 73 -6.20 -4.76 -3.35
CA THR A 73 -6.72 -6.03 -3.85
C THR A 73 -6.86 -7.06 -2.72
N ALA A 74 -5.88 -7.14 -1.80
CA ALA A 74 -5.94 -8.05 -0.67
C ALA A 74 -7.13 -7.74 0.25
N LEU A 75 -7.36 -6.45 0.55
CA LEU A 75 -8.48 -6.00 1.37
C LEU A 75 -9.83 -6.24 0.68
N GLU A 76 -9.96 -5.91 -0.61
CA GLU A 76 -11.18 -6.15 -1.41
C GLU A 76 -11.57 -7.63 -1.39
N MET A 77 -10.62 -8.55 -1.61
CA MET A 77 -10.86 -10.00 -1.54
C MET A 77 -11.36 -10.44 -0.16
N CYS A 78 -10.84 -9.85 0.91
CA CYS A 78 -11.29 -10.12 2.27
C CYS A 78 -12.71 -9.65 2.50
N LEU A 79 -13.04 -8.42 2.09
CA LEU A 79 -14.38 -7.84 2.25
C LEU A 79 -15.42 -8.61 1.43
N MET A 80 -15.07 -9.04 0.21
CA MET A 80 -15.94 -9.90 -0.60
C MET A 80 -16.27 -11.24 0.08
N ARG A 81 -15.30 -11.82 0.81
CA ARG A 81 -15.44 -13.14 1.41
C ARG A 81 -16.11 -13.11 2.78
N PHE A 82 -15.76 -12.15 3.63
CA PHE A 82 -16.18 -12.10 5.03
C PHE A 82 -17.19 -10.97 5.32
N GLY A 83 -17.50 -10.17 4.30
CA GLY A 83 -18.30 -8.97 4.47
C GLY A 83 -17.55 -7.89 5.24
N GLY A 84 -18.31 -6.89 5.67
CA GLY A 84 -17.76 -5.71 6.33
C GLY A 84 -17.74 -4.50 5.40
N GLU A 85 -17.47 -3.34 6.00
CA GLU A 85 -17.35 -2.07 5.28
C GLU A 85 -16.26 -1.25 5.93
N VAL A 86 -15.34 -0.72 5.13
CA VAL A 86 -14.17 0.04 5.55
C VAL A 86 -14.32 1.50 5.13
N PHE A 87 -14.17 2.41 6.08
CA PHE A 87 -14.10 3.85 5.80
C PHE A 87 -12.73 4.24 5.24
N SER A 88 -11.66 3.82 5.92
CA SER A 88 -10.28 4.11 5.52
C SER A 88 -9.32 3.10 6.13
N PHE A 89 -8.15 2.94 5.51
CA PHE A 89 -7.07 2.14 6.07
C PHE A 89 -5.71 2.71 5.67
N THR A 90 -4.70 2.32 6.43
CA THR A 90 -3.28 2.56 6.10
C THR A 90 -2.43 1.41 6.58
N VAL A 91 -1.32 1.19 5.90
CA VAL A 91 -0.34 0.17 6.27
C VAL A 91 1.01 0.84 6.51
N CYS A 92 1.66 0.49 7.59
CA CYS A 92 3.02 0.94 7.90
C CYS A 92 3.84 -0.18 8.53
N PRO A 93 5.18 -0.17 8.37
CA PRO A 93 6.03 -1.19 8.96
C PRO A 93 6.17 -0.97 10.47
N ASN A 94 6.18 -2.05 11.22
CA ASN A 94 6.62 -2.09 12.61
C ASN A 94 7.97 -2.80 12.66
N ILE A 95 9.05 -2.01 12.60
CA ILE A 95 10.42 -2.51 12.48
C ILE A 95 10.93 -3.03 13.83
N ASN A 96 10.56 -2.35 14.91
CA ASN A 96 10.98 -2.66 16.26
C ASN A 96 9.76 -2.84 17.18
N PRO A 97 8.97 -3.93 17.02
CA PRO A 97 7.87 -4.19 17.92
C PRO A 97 8.37 -4.50 19.32
N GLU A 98 7.58 -4.19 20.35
CA GLU A 98 7.91 -4.55 21.74
C GLU A 98 8.10 -6.06 21.93
N ASN A 99 7.35 -6.86 21.16
CA ASN A 99 7.40 -8.31 21.22
C ASN A 99 7.33 -8.94 19.82
N GLY A 100 8.16 -9.97 19.61
CA GLY A 100 8.17 -10.79 18.41
C GLY A 100 8.93 -10.17 17.24
N LEU A 101 8.69 -10.69 16.04
CA LEU A 101 9.35 -10.25 14.81
C LEU A 101 8.73 -8.97 14.26
N PRO A 102 9.49 -8.20 13.46
CA PRO A 102 8.95 -7.10 12.67
C PRO A 102 7.76 -7.54 11.82
N HIS A 103 6.89 -6.60 11.46
CA HIS A 103 5.67 -6.90 10.69
C HIS A 103 5.07 -5.64 10.07
N HIS A 104 4.04 -5.81 9.25
CA HIS A 104 3.18 -4.73 8.79
C HIS A 104 2.02 -4.55 9.75
N ASP A 105 1.84 -3.32 10.26
CA ASP A 105 0.64 -2.89 10.96
C ASP A 105 -0.36 -2.34 9.95
N TRP A 106 -1.55 -2.91 9.95
CA TRP A 106 -2.71 -2.44 9.20
C TRP A 106 -3.65 -1.73 10.16
N PHE A 107 -3.80 -0.43 10.03
CA PHE A 107 -4.78 0.34 10.78
C PHE A 107 -6.02 0.48 9.91
N ILE A 108 -7.15 -0.04 10.38
CA ILE A 108 -8.41 -0.07 9.64
C ILE A 108 -9.52 0.57 10.47
N GLU A 109 -10.14 1.60 9.89
CA GLU A 109 -11.37 2.20 10.39
C GLU A 109 -12.55 1.52 9.70
N PHE A 110 -13.24 0.64 10.43
CA PHE A 110 -14.42 -0.05 9.93
C PHE A 110 -15.69 0.77 10.16
N ILE A 111 -16.54 0.88 9.12
CA ILE A 111 -17.94 1.28 9.25
C ILE A 111 -18.72 0.09 9.80
N LYS A 112 -18.47 -1.10 9.23
CA LYS A 112 -19.04 -2.37 9.70
C LYS A 112 -17.95 -3.43 9.77
N LYS A 113 -17.68 -3.94 10.96
CA LYS A 113 -16.66 -4.96 11.19
C LYS A 113 -17.11 -6.32 10.64
N PRO A 114 -16.24 -7.13 10.02
CA PRO A 114 -16.54 -8.50 9.61
C PRO A 114 -16.99 -9.36 10.80
N ALA A 115 -17.95 -10.26 10.58
CA ALA A 115 -18.47 -11.12 11.65
C ALA A 115 -17.40 -12.08 12.19
N ASN A 116 -16.59 -12.66 11.32
CA ASN A 116 -15.45 -13.51 11.72
C ASN A 116 -14.13 -12.75 11.49
N PHE A 117 -13.76 -11.95 12.48
CA PHE A 117 -12.60 -11.07 12.39
C PHE A 117 -11.26 -11.84 12.39
N SER A 118 -11.14 -12.94 13.14
CA SER A 118 -9.91 -13.75 13.14
C SER A 118 -9.62 -14.32 11.76
N SER A 119 -10.60 -14.96 11.15
CA SER A 119 -10.46 -15.53 9.79
C SER A 119 -10.26 -14.44 8.74
N PHE A 120 -10.80 -13.24 8.94
CA PHE A 120 -10.55 -12.09 8.09
C PHE A 120 -9.06 -11.70 8.12
N CYS A 121 -8.45 -11.58 9.31
CA CYS A 121 -7.03 -11.22 9.46
C CYS A 121 -6.10 -12.27 8.82
N GLU A 122 -6.36 -13.55 9.06
CA GLU A 122 -5.59 -14.65 8.46
C GLU A 122 -5.69 -14.67 6.94
N TYR A 123 -6.90 -14.42 6.42
CA TYR A 123 -7.10 -14.39 4.97
C TYR A 123 -6.47 -13.14 4.34
N LEU A 124 -6.46 -12.00 5.04
CA LEU A 124 -5.81 -10.79 4.58
C LEU A 124 -4.30 -11.00 4.40
N ASP A 125 -3.64 -11.61 5.39
CA ASP A 125 -2.22 -12.00 5.26
C ASP A 125 -2.00 -12.94 4.08
N THR A 126 -2.81 -14.00 3.99
CA THR A 126 -2.70 -14.97 2.89
C THR A 126 -2.94 -14.31 1.52
N SER A 127 -3.87 -13.36 1.43
CA SER A 127 -4.16 -12.64 0.20
C SER A 127 -3.01 -11.72 -0.20
N LEU A 128 -2.41 -11.01 0.76
CA LEU A 128 -1.23 -10.18 0.49
C LEU A 128 -0.02 -11.03 0.05
N ARG A 129 0.20 -12.17 0.68
CA ARG A 129 1.26 -13.13 0.29
C ARG A 129 1.10 -13.64 -1.14
N LYS A 130 -0.13 -13.80 -1.61
CA LYS A 130 -0.42 -14.18 -3.00
C LYS A 130 -0.15 -13.03 -3.99
N GLN A 131 -0.32 -11.78 -3.57
CA GLN A 131 -0.09 -10.62 -4.40
C GLN A 131 1.41 -10.27 -4.49
N ASN A 132 2.17 -10.49 -3.41
CA ASN A 132 3.57 -10.08 -3.32
C ASN A 132 4.45 -11.25 -2.87
N ILE A 133 5.27 -11.74 -3.81
CA ILE A 133 6.16 -12.89 -3.58
C ILE A 133 7.25 -12.56 -2.55
N TYR A 134 7.80 -11.34 -2.55
CA TYR A 134 8.85 -10.95 -1.62
C TYR A 134 8.33 -10.88 -0.18
N TYR A 135 7.13 -10.30 0.02
CA TYR A 135 6.46 -10.33 1.33
C TYR A 135 6.22 -11.78 1.80
N ASN A 136 5.75 -12.65 0.90
CA ASN A 136 5.55 -14.06 1.22
C ASN A 136 6.85 -14.76 1.64
N ASP A 137 7.97 -14.48 0.94
CA ASP A 137 9.26 -15.08 1.26
C ASP A 137 9.81 -14.59 2.61
N LEU A 138 9.63 -13.32 2.95
CA LEU A 138 10.01 -12.78 4.26
C LEU A 138 9.24 -13.47 5.40
N VAL A 139 7.93 -13.67 5.23
CA VAL A 139 7.11 -14.35 6.25
C VAL A 139 7.46 -15.84 6.34
N LYS A 140 7.64 -16.54 5.21
CA LYS A 140 8.01 -17.96 5.19
C LYS A 140 9.37 -18.23 5.86
N ASN A 141 10.31 -17.31 5.69
CA ASN A 141 11.65 -17.44 6.25
C ASN A 141 11.76 -16.86 7.68
N ASN A 142 10.64 -16.49 8.31
CA ASN A 142 10.58 -15.90 9.65
C ASN A 142 11.45 -14.64 9.81
N ILE A 143 11.61 -13.86 8.76
CA ILE A 143 12.28 -12.55 8.82
C ILE A 143 11.29 -11.52 9.37
N ILE A 144 10.03 -11.62 8.95
CA ILE A 144 8.90 -10.89 9.52
C ILE A 144 7.80 -11.87 9.93
N ARG A 145 6.94 -11.47 10.86
CA ARG A 145 5.72 -12.22 11.17
C ARG A 145 4.57 -11.80 10.24
N PRO A 146 3.47 -12.59 10.17
CA PRO A 146 2.24 -12.18 9.49
C PRO A 146 1.78 -10.77 9.93
N LEU A 147 1.08 -10.08 9.02
CA LEU A 147 0.55 -8.74 9.29
C LEU A 147 -0.36 -8.72 10.53
N VAL A 148 -0.44 -7.55 11.16
CA VAL A 148 -1.32 -7.31 12.31
C VAL A 148 -2.39 -6.28 11.92
N VAL A 149 -3.65 -6.60 12.18
CA VAL A 149 -4.78 -5.69 11.94
C VAL A 149 -5.17 -5.00 13.23
N ASN A 150 -5.04 -3.69 13.23
CA ASN A 150 -5.38 -2.77 14.31
C ASN A 150 -6.68 -2.04 13.93
N CYS A 151 -7.78 -2.34 14.64
CA CYS A 151 -9.02 -1.61 14.46
C CYS A 151 -8.93 -0.27 15.17
N VAL A 152 -9.30 0.82 14.51
CA VAL A 152 -9.33 2.16 15.09
C VAL A 152 -10.76 2.71 15.16
N LYS A 153 -10.98 3.62 16.11
CA LYS A 153 -12.27 4.28 16.34
C LYS A 153 -12.71 5.07 15.12
N VAL A 154 -14.03 5.19 14.93
CA VAL A 154 -14.62 6.03 13.87
C VAL A 154 -14.14 7.48 14.00
N GLY A 155 -13.73 8.07 12.88
CA GLY A 155 -13.22 9.43 12.82
C GLY A 155 -11.71 9.56 13.07
N SER A 156 -10.98 8.47 13.34
CA SER A 156 -9.54 8.51 13.64
C SER A 156 -8.71 9.04 12.47
N PHE A 157 -9.01 8.62 11.24
CA PHE A 157 -8.34 9.12 10.04
C PHE A 157 -8.62 10.61 9.78
N ASN A 158 -9.85 11.06 10.01
CA ASN A 158 -10.21 12.48 9.91
C ASN A 158 -9.45 13.30 10.96
N ASN A 159 -9.33 12.80 12.20
CA ASN A 159 -8.55 13.45 13.25
C ASN A 159 -7.07 13.55 12.89
N TYR A 160 -6.49 12.49 12.30
CA TYR A 160 -5.13 12.55 11.78
C TYR A 160 -4.99 13.62 10.69
N MET A 161 -5.85 13.62 9.68
CA MET A 161 -5.81 14.60 8.61
C MET A 161 -5.97 16.04 9.12
N LYS A 162 -6.81 16.24 10.14
CA LYS A 162 -6.97 17.54 10.83
C LYS A 162 -5.69 17.95 11.55
N SER A 163 -5.04 17.02 12.25
CA SER A 163 -3.81 17.31 13.02
C SER A 163 -2.65 17.78 12.14
N ILE A 164 -2.59 17.30 10.89
CA ILE A 164 -1.56 17.71 9.91
C ILE A 164 -2.02 18.86 8.98
N GLY A 165 -3.18 19.49 9.27
CA GLY A 165 -3.72 20.61 8.49
C GLY A 165 -4.17 20.25 7.08
N LYS A 166 -4.50 18.98 6.81
CA LYS A 166 -4.89 18.46 5.49
C LYS A 166 -6.31 17.92 5.44
N LEU A 167 -7.16 18.27 6.40
CA LEU A 167 -8.56 17.85 6.39
C LEU A 167 -9.31 18.60 5.30
N GLY A 168 -9.99 17.86 4.44
CA GLY A 168 -10.80 18.40 3.34
C GLY A 168 -10.04 18.60 2.03
N GLY A 169 -10.74 19.07 1.01
CA GLY A 169 -10.20 19.18 -0.34
C GLY A 169 -9.92 17.81 -0.98
N GLN A 170 -8.89 17.77 -1.83
CA GLN A 170 -8.48 16.53 -2.52
C GLN A 170 -7.41 15.72 -1.74
N ASN A 171 -7.16 16.08 -0.48
CA ASN A 171 -6.17 15.37 0.33
C ASN A 171 -6.75 14.04 0.81
N LYS A 172 -6.05 12.95 0.48
CA LYS A 172 -6.35 11.60 0.98
C LYS A 172 -5.26 11.15 1.93
N CYS A 173 -5.64 10.36 2.92
CA CYS A 173 -4.69 9.67 3.76
C CYS A 173 -3.89 8.66 2.92
N PRO A 174 -2.55 8.58 3.06
CA PRO A 174 -1.76 7.61 2.33
C PRO A 174 -2.13 6.18 2.74
N LEU A 175 -2.35 5.31 1.75
CA LEU A 175 -2.63 3.88 1.97
C LEU A 175 -1.40 3.14 2.48
N LEU A 176 -0.22 3.60 2.12
CA LEU A 176 1.07 3.03 2.51
C LEU A 176 1.99 4.12 3.04
N SER A 177 2.68 3.85 4.12
CA SER A 177 3.71 4.71 4.69
C SER A 177 4.95 3.90 5.05
N ASN A 178 6.15 4.38 4.70
CA ASN A 178 7.41 3.77 5.14
C ASN A 178 7.84 4.26 6.54
N ASP A 179 7.18 5.27 7.08
CA ASP A 179 7.38 5.73 8.45
C ASP A 179 6.17 5.41 9.33
N ARG A 180 6.34 5.56 10.64
CA ARG A 180 5.29 5.24 11.60
C ARG A 180 4.44 6.44 12.05
N LYS A 181 4.63 7.63 11.49
CA LYS A 181 3.94 8.85 11.97
C LYS A 181 2.42 8.69 12.04
N ILE A 182 1.84 8.14 10.97
CA ILE A 182 0.40 7.87 10.94
C ILE A 182 0.04 6.70 11.86
N GLY A 183 0.82 5.62 11.86
CA GLY A 183 0.59 4.46 12.72
C GLY A 183 0.64 4.83 14.20
N ASP A 184 1.66 5.58 14.62
CA ASP A 184 1.83 6.03 16.00
C ASP A 184 0.69 6.96 16.45
N PHE A 185 0.22 7.84 15.55
CA PHE A 185 -0.98 8.65 15.82
C PHE A 185 -2.21 7.77 16.01
N LEU A 186 -2.47 6.84 15.08
CA LEU A 186 -3.64 5.97 15.10
C LEU A 186 -3.62 4.96 16.24
N SER A 187 -2.45 4.59 16.76
CA SER A 187 -2.31 3.72 17.93
C SER A 187 -2.99 4.29 19.20
N ASN A 188 -3.19 5.61 19.28
CA ASN A 188 -3.94 6.23 20.37
C ASN A 188 -5.46 6.05 20.26
N TYR A 189 -5.96 5.49 19.17
CA TYR A 189 -7.38 5.33 18.85
C TYR A 189 -7.79 3.86 18.68
N LEU A 190 -7.01 2.92 19.16
CA LEU A 190 -7.33 1.49 19.09
C LEU A 190 -8.62 1.13 19.83
N ILE A 191 -9.32 0.07 19.34
CA ILE A 191 -10.55 -0.49 19.93
C ILE A 191 -10.28 -1.92 20.41
#